data_4eb6cfe11c1ba6ba43d855e8a89579f2
#
_entry.id   4eb6cfe11c1ba6ba43d855e8a89579f2
#
_cell.length_a   1.000
_cell.length_b   1.000
_cell.length_c   1.000
_cell.angle_alpha   90.00
_cell.angle_beta   90.00
_cell.angle_gamma   90.00
#
_symmetry.space_group_name_H-M   'P 1'
#
loop_
_entity.id
_entity.type
_entity.pdbx_description
1 polymer ?
#
loop_
_entity_poly.entity_id
_entity_poly.type
_entity_poly.pdbx_seq_one_letter_code
_entity_poly.pdbx_strand_id
1 'polypeptide(L)'
;MKKIFTVFLLLCALTIHTYAQRWVGTWATAPQTVVKSFMPYNNNMSNRSVRQIVKVSIGGETLRLKLSNVYSTEPVVIRSIYIAHAKDTFAIDPKTAQYVKFDDKYKVTIPAGKSITSDALPYNLKPLQRLAITINYTTAPSVPTVHMGSRTTSYIMKGVTNAHSNFEKAFRENHWYNISGIDVYTMRTDLSSIAIMGNSITDGKCSTDNAQNHWPDVMSEMLQLKHKITNQGVLNLGIGNNRVVVPGGFGTPADRELSSHDKEGEGSQDEGLFSHHHPI
;
A
#
# COMPACT_ATOMS: atom_id res chain seq x y z
N MET A 1 -29.27 -50.36 6.21
CA MET A 1 -27.81 -50.22 5.97
C MET A 1 -27.50 -49.39 4.72
N LYS A 2 -28.06 -49.64 3.53
CA LYS A 2 -27.73 -48.84 2.32
C LYS A 2 -28.00 -47.34 2.45
N LYS A 3 -29.09 -46.91 3.10
CA LYS A 3 -29.44 -45.47 3.30
C LYS A 3 -28.48 -44.75 4.26
N ILE A 4 -27.96 -45.43 5.25
CA ILE A 4 -26.99 -44.84 6.22
C ILE A 4 -25.65 -44.67 5.53
N PHE A 5 -25.23 -45.58 4.67
CA PHE A 5 -23.99 -45.49 3.91
C PHE A 5 -24.01 -44.34 2.88
N THR A 6 -25.17 -44.11 2.27
CA THR A 6 -25.35 -43.00 1.30
C THR A 6 -25.29 -41.63 2.01
N VAL A 7 -25.87 -41.50 3.21
CA VAL A 7 -25.80 -40.27 4.01
C VAL A 7 -24.36 -40.01 4.50
N PHE A 8 -23.63 -41.03 4.89
CA PHE A 8 -22.22 -40.91 5.31
C PHE A 8 -21.32 -40.51 4.13
N LEU A 9 -21.54 -41.04 2.93
CA LEU A 9 -20.82 -40.65 1.71
C LEU A 9 -21.12 -39.20 1.31
N LEU A 10 -22.36 -38.75 1.48
CA LEU A 10 -22.75 -37.34 1.23
C LEU A 10 -22.14 -36.38 2.27
N LEU A 11 -22.03 -36.77 3.54
CA LEU A 11 -21.36 -35.96 4.57
C LEU A 11 -19.84 -35.87 4.33
N CYS A 12 -19.20 -36.95 3.88
CA CYS A 12 -17.78 -36.92 3.54
C CYS A 12 -17.47 -36.11 2.27
N ALA A 13 -18.41 -35.99 1.33
CA ALA A 13 -18.26 -35.16 0.14
C ALA A 13 -18.39 -33.64 0.43
N LEU A 14 -18.91 -33.29 1.60
CA LEU A 14 -19.08 -31.88 2.02
C LEU A 14 -17.89 -31.32 2.79
N THR A 15 -16.84 -32.09 3.05
CA THR A 15 -15.57 -31.55 3.52
C THR A 15 -14.80 -30.95 2.33
N ILE A 16 -15.41 -30.00 1.63
CA ILE A 16 -14.68 -29.09 0.76
C ILE A 16 -13.77 -28.30 1.70
N HIS A 17 -12.49 -28.58 1.66
CA HIS A 17 -11.49 -27.75 2.30
C HIS A 17 -11.58 -26.37 1.63
N THR A 18 -12.39 -25.49 2.20
CA THR A 18 -12.33 -24.08 1.84
C THR A 18 -10.98 -23.58 2.30
N TYR A 19 -10.00 -23.59 1.38
CA TYR A 19 -8.78 -22.85 1.61
C TYR A 19 -9.19 -21.42 1.87
N ALA A 20 -8.90 -20.92 3.07
CA ALA A 20 -9.22 -19.55 3.42
C ALA A 20 -8.48 -18.63 2.45
N GLN A 21 -9.24 -18.06 1.55
CA GLN A 21 -8.76 -17.04 0.61
C GLN A 21 -8.41 -15.82 1.43
N ARG A 22 -7.18 -15.30 1.28
CA ARG A 22 -6.74 -14.18 2.10
C ARG A 22 -5.94 -13.15 1.33
N TRP A 23 -5.99 -11.94 1.83
CA TRP A 23 -5.17 -10.84 1.38
C TRP A 23 -3.87 -10.80 2.19
N VAL A 24 -2.74 -10.64 1.50
CA VAL A 24 -1.42 -10.53 2.12
C VAL A 24 -0.75 -9.27 1.63
N GLY A 25 -0.22 -8.46 2.54
CA GLY A 25 0.47 -7.22 2.20
C GLY A 25 1.73 -7.49 1.36
N THR A 26 1.90 -6.73 0.29
CA THR A 26 3.10 -6.80 -0.55
C THR A 26 3.92 -5.51 -0.53
N TRP A 27 3.30 -4.41 -0.18
CA TRP A 27 3.94 -3.12 0.04
C TRP A 27 3.11 -2.32 1.05
N ALA A 28 3.78 -1.59 1.93
CA ALA A 28 3.14 -0.62 2.80
C ALA A 28 4.09 0.51 3.15
N THR A 29 3.51 1.63 3.57
CA THR A 29 4.22 2.75 4.20
C THR A 29 3.37 3.31 5.33
N ALA A 30 4.02 3.76 6.41
CA ALA A 30 3.32 4.37 7.52
C ALA A 30 2.85 5.80 7.16
N PRO A 31 1.55 6.09 7.28
CA PRO A 31 1.04 7.44 7.07
C PRO A 31 1.56 8.40 8.14
N GLN A 32 1.70 9.67 7.77
CA GLN A 32 2.08 10.75 8.68
C GLN A 32 1.46 12.08 8.28
N THR A 33 1.51 13.05 9.20
CA THR A 33 1.14 14.42 8.89
C THR A 33 2.20 15.07 8.01
N VAL A 34 1.81 16.10 7.26
CA VAL A 34 2.73 16.86 6.44
C VAL A 34 3.26 18.09 7.16
N VAL A 35 4.52 18.43 6.92
CA VAL A 35 5.09 19.73 7.27
C VAL A 35 4.74 20.72 6.14
N LYS A 36 3.93 21.74 6.43
CA LYS A 36 3.40 22.67 5.42
C LYS A 36 4.47 23.27 4.51
N SER A 37 5.65 23.60 5.05
CA SER A 37 6.77 24.14 4.26
C SER A 37 7.32 23.18 3.20
N PHE A 38 7.00 21.90 3.30
CA PHE A 38 7.43 20.87 2.34
C PHE A 38 6.34 20.54 1.31
N MET A 39 5.17 21.17 1.40
CA MET A 39 4.12 20.95 0.42
C MET A 39 4.32 21.82 -0.81
N PRO A 40 4.20 21.25 -2.02
CA PRO A 40 4.23 22.03 -3.24
C PRO A 40 2.99 22.93 -3.39
N TYR A 41 3.08 23.92 -4.27
CA TYR A 41 1.96 24.76 -4.71
C TYR A 41 1.18 25.41 -3.57
N ASN A 42 1.85 25.89 -2.53
CA ASN A 42 1.21 26.48 -1.34
C ASN A 42 0.15 25.55 -0.70
N ASN A 43 0.47 24.28 -0.59
CA ASN A 43 -0.40 23.22 -0.05
C ASN A 43 -1.66 22.93 -0.90
N ASN A 44 -1.69 23.30 -2.15
CA ASN A 44 -2.85 23.04 -3.01
C ASN A 44 -2.57 21.96 -4.05
N MET A 45 -2.94 20.72 -3.74
CA MET A 45 -2.86 19.57 -4.64
C MET A 45 -4.15 19.34 -5.43
N SER A 46 -5.18 20.18 -5.29
CA SER A 46 -6.44 20.07 -6.01
C SER A 46 -6.22 20.25 -7.52
N ASN A 47 -7.01 19.53 -8.32
CA ASN A 47 -6.92 19.50 -9.77
C ASN A 47 -5.49 19.19 -10.29
N ARG A 48 -4.85 18.20 -9.67
CA ARG A 48 -3.52 17.69 -10.05
C ARG A 48 -3.52 16.18 -10.15
N SER A 49 -2.57 15.67 -10.94
CA SER A 49 -2.25 14.25 -11.03
C SER A 49 -0.90 13.99 -10.37
N VAL A 50 -0.84 12.99 -9.52
CA VAL A 50 0.38 12.59 -8.82
C VAL A 50 0.71 11.14 -9.17
N ARG A 51 1.86 10.93 -9.84
CA ARG A 51 2.40 9.59 -10.11
C ARG A 51 3.46 9.27 -9.09
N GLN A 52 3.28 8.14 -8.41
CA GLN A 52 4.11 7.66 -7.31
C GLN A 52 4.62 6.27 -7.64
N ILE A 53 5.90 6.03 -7.40
CA ILE A 53 6.53 4.74 -7.70
C ILE A 53 6.75 3.98 -6.41
N VAL A 54 6.38 2.71 -6.41
CA VAL A 54 6.59 1.78 -5.30
C VAL A 54 7.17 0.46 -5.82
N LYS A 55 7.86 -0.28 -4.96
CA LYS A 55 8.38 -1.60 -5.27
C LYS A 55 7.76 -2.63 -4.33
N VAL A 56 7.05 -3.59 -4.90
CA VAL A 56 6.38 -4.64 -4.14
C VAL A 56 7.36 -5.76 -3.76
N SER A 57 7.09 -6.45 -2.67
CA SER A 57 7.93 -7.56 -2.20
C SER A 57 7.55 -8.91 -2.80
N ILE A 58 6.26 -9.25 -2.80
CA ILE A 58 5.71 -10.50 -3.34
C ILE A 58 4.75 -10.20 -4.48
N GLY A 59 4.50 -11.19 -5.33
CA GLY A 59 3.58 -11.09 -6.45
C GLY A 59 2.22 -11.73 -6.17
N GLY A 60 1.31 -11.56 -7.13
CA GLY A 60 -0.03 -12.16 -7.12
C GLY A 60 -0.80 -11.83 -8.38
N GLU A 61 -1.93 -12.51 -8.59
CA GLU A 61 -2.78 -12.32 -9.80
C GLU A 61 -3.86 -11.26 -9.60
N THR A 62 -4.11 -10.87 -8.36
CA THR A 62 -5.09 -9.85 -7.99
C THR A 62 -4.51 -9.00 -6.87
N LEU A 63 -4.70 -7.70 -6.95
CA LEU A 63 -4.28 -6.77 -5.91
C LEU A 63 -5.43 -5.88 -5.45
N ARG A 64 -5.25 -5.24 -4.29
CA ARG A 64 -6.05 -4.10 -3.83
C ARG A 64 -5.14 -3.00 -3.31
N LEU A 65 -5.56 -1.76 -3.50
CA LEU A 65 -4.86 -0.56 -3.07
C LEU A 65 -5.48 0.00 -1.79
N LYS A 66 -4.65 0.32 -0.81
CA LYS A 66 -5.08 1.01 0.42
C LYS A 66 -4.71 2.48 0.35
N LEU A 67 -5.66 3.33 0.67
CA LEU A 67 -5.49 4.79 0.73
C LEU A 67 -5.82 5.30 2.12
N SER A 68 -5.10 6.33 2.55
CA SER A 68 -5.25 6.91 3.88
C SER A 68 -5.44 8.43 3.82
N ASN A 69 -6.36 8.94 4.62
CA ASN A 69 -6.59 10.36 4.89
C ASN A 69 -6.66 10.63 6.40
N VAL A 70 -5.98 9.77 7.20
CA VAL A 70 -6.11 9.74 8.68
C VAL A 70 -5.57 10.99 9.37
N TYR A 71 -4.61 11.68 8.76
CA TYR A 71 -4.02 12.90 9.33
C TYR A 71 -4.64 14.18 8.79
N SER A 72 -5.63 14.09 7.93
CA SER A 72 -6.33 15.26 7.40
C SER A 72 -7.60 15.56 8.15
N THR A 73 -7.92 16.84 8.30
CA THR A 73 -9.19 17.37 8.82
C THR A 73 -10.22 17.65 7.73
N GLU A 74 -9.85 17.47 6.47
CA GLU A 74 -10.69 17.71 5.31
C GLU A 74 -10.80 16.44 4.45
N PRO A 75 -11.92 16.21 3.74
CA PRO A 75 -12.03 15.09 2.83
C PRO A 75 -11.12 15.27 1.62
N VAL A 76 -10.62 14.16 1.08
CA VAL A 76 -9.96 14.13 -0.23
C VAL A 76 -10.91 13.55 -1.27
N VAL A 77 -11.06 14.22 -2.42
CA VAL A 77 -11.87 13.75 -3.55
C VAL A 77 -10.96 13.38 -4.70
N ILE A 78 -10.94 12.10 -5.04
CA ILE A 78 -10.16 11.52 -6.12
C ILE A 78 -11.08 11.24 -7.29
N ARG A 79 -10.72 11.71 -8.49
CA ARG A 79 -11.47 11.46 -9.72
C ARG A 79 -11.26 10.05 -10.24
N SER A 80 -10.01 9.61 -10.24
CA SER A 80 -9.61 8.28 -10.70
C SER A 80 -8.19 7.95 -10.25
N ILE A 81 -7.91 6.67 -10.17
CA ILE A 81 -6.56 6.13 -9.93
C ILE A 81 -6.28 5.11 -11.02
N TYR A 82 -5.08 5.08 -11.53
CA TYR A 82 -4.61 3.97 -12.35
C TYR A 82 -3.23 3.50 -11.91
N ILE A 83 -3.01 2.19 -12.05
CA ILE A 83 -1.76 1.51 -11.73
C ILE A 83 -1.18 0.97 -13.03
N ALA A 84 0.14 1.07 -13.20
CA ALA A 84 0.86 0.51 -14.34
C ALA A 84 2.25 0.04 -13.92
N HIS A 85 2.88 -0.81 -14.74
CA HIS A 85 4.29 -1.13 -14.55
C HIS A 85 5.14 0.13 -14.74
N ALA A 86 5.96 0.47 -13.75
CA ALA A 86 6.96 1.52 -13.88
C ALA A 86 8.15 1.00 -14.67
N LYS A 87 8.61 1.78 -15.67
CA LYS A 87 9.79 1.42 -16.46
C LYS A 87 11.07 1.82 -15.74
N ASP A 88 11.16 3.08 -15.35
CA ASP A 88 12.30 3.62 -14.62
C ASP A 88 11.85 4.65 -13.57
N THR A 89 11.89 5.92 -13.91
CA THR A 89 11.55 7.04 -13.04
C THR A 89 10.07 7.45 -13.22
N PHE A 90 9.77 8.35 -14.16
CA PHE A 90 8.40 8.81 -14.42
C PHE A 90 7.65 7.98 -15.47
N ALA A 91 8.36 7.18 -16.26
CA ALA A 91 7.80 6.45 -17.38
C ALA A 91 7.10 5.16 -16.93
N ILE A 92 6.01 4.84 -17.61
CA ILE A 92 5.22 3.62 -17.38
C ILE A 92 5.07 2.83 -18.68
N ASP A 93 4.69 1.58 -18.57
CA ASP A 93 4.17 0.83 -19.72
C ASP A 93 2.64 1.03 -19.79
N PRO A 94 2.15 1.83 -20.76
CA PRO A 94 0.72 2.13 -20.85
C PRO A 94 -0.14 0.91 -21.17
N LYS A 95 0.42 -0.16 -21.72
CA LYS A 95 -0.30 -1.42 -22.00
C LYS A 95 -0.68 -2.17 -20.73
N THR A 96 0.00 -1.90 -19.63
CA THR A 96 -0.26 -2.53 -18.32
C THR A 96 -1.16 -1.69 -17.43
N ALA A 97 -1.58 -0.52 -17.90
CA ALA A 97 -2.37 0.41 -17.10
C ALA A 97 -3.79 -0.11 -16.86
N GLN A 98 -4.18 -0.14 -15.61
CA GLN A 98 -5.53 -0.49 -15.19
C GLN A 98 -6.06 0.53 -14.18
N TYR A 99 -7.35 0.88 -14.32
CA TYR A 99 -8.01 1.80 -13.41
C TYR A 99 -8.55 1.07 -12.19
N VAL A 100 -8.26 1.65 -11.03
CA VAL A 100 -8.72 1.16 -9.72
C VAL A 100 -10.14 1.65 -9.46
N LYS A 101 -10.98 0.80 -8.89
CA LYS A 101 -12.34 1.13 -8.49
C LYS A 101 -12.50 1.03 -6.98
N PHE A 102 -13.53 1.72 -6.48
CA PHE A 102 -14.01 1.69 -5.10
C PHE A 102 -15.54 1.60 -5.14
N ASP A 103 -16.12 0.51 -4.66
CA ASP A 103 -17.54 0.21 -4.80
C ASP A 103 -18.01 0.36 -6.27
N ASP A 104 -17.26 -0.28 -7.20
CA ASP A 104 -17.47 -0.23 -8.66
C ASP A 104 -17.36 1.16 -9.32
N LYS A 105 -16.90 2.18 -8.60
CA LYS A 105 -16.74 3.55 -9.09
C LYS A 105 -15.28 3.95 -9.18
N TYR A 106 -14.93 4.72 -10.23
CA TYR A 106 -13.58 5.30 -10.36
C TYR A 106 -13.37 6.52 -9.45
N LYS A 107 -14.44 7.29 -9.21
CA LYS A 107 -14.42 8.45 -8.31
C LYS A 107 -14.67 8.00 -6.89
N VAL A 108 -13.84 8.49 -5.97
CA VAL A 108 -13.98 8.19 -4.55
C VAL A 108 -13.73 9.43 -3.70
N THR A 109 -14.40 9.49 -2.57
CA THR A 109 -14.18 10.49 -1.51
C THR A 109 -13.74 9.77 -0.26
N ILE A 110 -12.57 10.11 0.27
CA ILE A 110 -12.08 9.60 1.54
C ILE A 110 -12.35 10.67 2.60
N PRO A 111 -13.22 10.42 3.58
CA PRO A 111 -13.49 11.39 4.64
C PRO A 111 -12.22 11.74 5.45
N ALA A 112 -12.26 12.87 6.12
CA ALA A 112 -11.24 13.25 7.09
C ALA A 112 -11.06 12.17 8.16
N GLY A 113 -9.83 11.82 8.51
CA GLY A 113 -9.51 10.85 9.53
C GLY A 113 -9.82 9.38 9.16
N LYS A 114 -10.05 9.06 7.88
CA LYS A 114 -10.41 7.72 7.42
C LYS A 114 -9.43 7.16 6.41
N SER A 115 -9.43 5.83 6.31
CA SER A 115 -8.77 5.05 5.27
C SER A 115 -9.81 4.28 4.46
N ILE A 116 -9.46 3.89 3.23
CA ILE A 116 -10.29 3.04 2.39
C ILE A 116 -9.42 2.04 1.64
N THR A 117 -10.05 0.93 1.24
CA THR A 117 -9.42 -0.09 0.40
C THR A 117 -10.19 -0.19 -0.91
N SER A 118 -9.48 -0.35 -2.02
CA SER A 118 -10.09 -0.52 -3.34
C SER A 118 -10.77 -1.88 -3.48
N ASP A 119 -11.61 -1.97 -4.51
CA ASP A 119 -12.06 -3.26 -5.02
C ASP A 119 -10.86 -4.10 -5.48
N ALA A 120 -11.07 -5.42 -5.56
CA ALA A 120 -10.11 -6.34 -6.11
C ALA A 120 -9.84 -6.02 -7.59
N LEU A 121 -8.57 -5.83 -7.93
CA LEU A 121 -8.12 -5.54 -9.29
C LEU A 121 -7.33 -6.74 -9.82
N PRO A 122 -7.82 -7.48 -10.82
CA PRO A 122 -7.03 -8.48 -11.52
C PRO A 122 -5.77 -7.83 -12.11
N TYR A 123 -4.61 -8.21 -11.61
CA TYR A 123 -3.35 -7.59 -12.00
C TYR A 123 -2.19 -8.58 -11.80
N ASN A 124 -1.55 -9.00 -12.89
CA ASN A 124 -0.44 -9.95 -12.83
C ASN A 124 0.83 -9.31 -12.27
N LEU A 125 0.88 -9.18 -10.96
CA LEU A 125 1.96 -8.56 -10.22
C LEU A 125 3.11 -9.55 -10.01
N LYS A 126 4.31 -9.20 -10.42
CA LYS A 126 5.51 -10.01 -10.20
C LYS A 126 6.19 -9.62 -8.87
N PRO A 127 6.87 -10.57 -8.19
CA PRO A 127 7.71 -10.22 -7.04
C PRO A 127 8.76 -9.16 -7.42
N LEU A 128 9.05 -8.25 -6.49
CA LEU A 128 10.03 -7.15 -6.64
C LEU A 128 9.72 -6.17 -7.77
N GLN A 129 8.52 -6.21 -8.32
CA GLN A 129 8.11 -5.33 -9.41
C GLN A 129 7.93 -3.89 -8.93
N ARG A 130 8.32 -2.94 -9.78
CA ARG A 130 7.99 -1.52 -9.58
C ARG A 130 6.65 -1.21 -10.20
N LEU A 131 5.78 -0.57 -9.43
CA LEU A 131 4.49 -0.06 -9.86
C LEU A 131 4.46 1.46 -9.82
N ALA A 132 3.81 2.05 -10.78
CA ALA A 132 3.43 3.45 -10.78
C ALA A 132 1.94 3.55 -10.42
N ILE A 133 1.64 4.24 -9.34
CA ILE A 133 0.29 4.57 -8.89
C ILE A 133 0.06 6.02 -9.23
N THR A 134 -0.87 6.31 -10.14
CA THR A 134 -1.21 7.69 -10.53
C THR A 134 -2.59 8.06 -10.00
N ILE A 135 -2.64 9.06 -9.12
CA ILE A 135 -3.87 9.58 -8.51
C ILE A 135 -4.24 10.90 -9.19
N ASN A 136 -5.45 11.00 -9.71
CA ASN A 136 -6.03 12.23 -10.25
C ASN A 136 -6.93 12.87 -9.20
N TYR A 137 -6.45 13.92 -8.54
CA TYR A 137 -7.21 14.64 -7.53
C TYR A 137 -8.23 15.61 -8.15
N THR A 138 -9.44 15.63 -7.63
CA THR A 138 -10.40 16.70 -7.84
C THR A 138 -10.19 17.78 -6.77
N THR A 139 -10.23 17.37 -5.50
CA THR A 139 -9.98 18.21 -4.33
C THR A 139 -9.04 17.50 -3.40
N ALA A 140 -8.02 18.17 -2.94
CA ALA A 140 -7.09 17.67 -1.95
C ALA A 140 -7.07 18.60 -0.74
N PRO A 141 -6.94 18.05 0.49
CA PRO A 141 -6.82 18.85 1.71
C PRO A 141 -5.57 19.73 1.67
N SER A 142 -5.62 20.83 2.41
CA SER A 142 -4.44 21.69 2.61
C SER A 142 -3.35 21.01 3.44
N VAL A 143 -3.75 20.07 4.30
CA VAL A 143 -2.86 19.19 5.08
C VAL A 143 -3.24 17.75 4.74
N PRO A 144 -2.68 17.17 3.68
CA PRO A 144 -2.97 15.78 3.30
C PRO A 144 -2.25 14.80 4.22
N THR A 145 -2.72 13.57 4.23
CA THR A 145 -1.96 12.43 4.75
C THR A 145 -0.88 12.06 3.75
N VAL A 146 0.36 11.97 4.22
CA VAL A 146 1.55 11.73 3.39
C VAL A 146 2.47 10.69 4.04
N HIS A 147 3.53 10.32 3.32
CA HIS A 147 4.75 9.79 3.87
C HIS A 147 5.91 10.62 3.30
N MET A 148 6.57 11.42 4.16
CA MET A 148 7.56 12.40 3.71
C MET A 148 8.93 11.78 3.41
N GLY A 149 9.21 10.61 3.96
CA GLY A 149 10.50 9.92 3.84
C GLY A 149 10.63 8.97 2.64
N SER A 150 9.85 9.13 1.58
CA SER A 150 9.73 8.11 0.52
C SER A 150 11.04 7.75 -0.18
N ARG A 151 12.04 8.63 -0.18
CA ARG A 151 13.29 8.47 -0.98
C ARG A 151 13.01 8.11 -2.46
N THR A 152 11.77 8.32 -2.87
CA THR A 152 11.29 8.02 -4.21
C THR A 152 10.51 9.22 -4.72
N THR A 153 10.86 9.67 -5.91
CA THR A 153 10.26 10.85 -6.50
C THR A 153 8.81 10.59 -6.91
N SER A 154 7.92 11.44 -6.46
CA SER A 154 6.57 11.61 -6.96
C SER A 154 6.54 12.70 -8.01
N TYR A 155 5.80 12.47 -9.09
CA TYR A 155 5.72 13.35 -10.26
C TYR A 155 4.34 13.98 -10.30
N ILE A 156 4.28 15.32 -10.27
CA ILE A 156 3.04 16.08 -10.10
C ILE A 156 2.77 16.93 -11.35
N MET A 157 1.59 16.77 -11.93
CA MET A 157 1.13 17.54 -13.09
C MET A 157 -0.19 18.25 -12.78
N LYS A 158 -0.44 19.38 -13.45
CA LYS A 158 -1.73 20.05 -13.41
C LYS A 158 -2.77 19.29 -14.22
N GLY A 159 -3.99 19.21 -13.71
CA GLY A 159 -5.12 18.58 -14.40
C GLY A 159 -5.16 17.07 -14.27
N VAL A 160 -5.97 16.44 -15.11
CA VAL A 160 -6.20 14.99 -15.15
C VAL A 160 -5.30 14.36 -16.19
N THR A 161 -4.67 13.25 -15.82
CA THR A 161 -3.80 12.47 -16.71
C THR A 161 -4.34 11.06 -16.95
N ASN A 162 -3.80 10.40 -17.96
CA ASN A 162 -4.07 9.00 -18.30
C ASN A 162 -2.75 8.23 -18.52
N ALA A 163 -2.85 6.98 -18.93
CA ALA A 163 -1.70 6.10 -19.12
C ALA A 163 -0.71 6.59 -20.22
N HIS A 164 -1.15 7.42 -21.15
CA HIS A 164 -0.32 7.98 -22.23
C HIS A 164 0.26 9.36 -21.92
N SER A 165 -0.07 9.93 -20.74
CA SER A 165 0.43 11.25 -20.34
C SER A 165 1.92 11.17 -20.00
N ASN A 166 2.71 12.12 -20.58
CA ASN A 166 4.14 12.23 -20.30
C ASN A 166 4.38 13.05 -19.03
N PHE A 167 5.11 12.49 -18.07
CA PHE A 167 5.45 13.12 -16.80
C PHE A 167 6.88 13.68 -16.75
N GLU A 168 7.59 13.74 -17.89
CA GLU A 168 8.98 14.22 -17.95
C GLU A 168 9.15 15.62 -17.35
N LYS A 169 8.22 16.54 -17.66
CA LYS A 169 8.23 17.93 -17.16
C LYS A 169 7.39 18.14 -15.91
N ALA A 170 7.01 17.05 -15.22
CA ALA A 170 6.27 17.13 -13.98
C ALA A 170 7.10 17.79 -12.86
N PHE A 171 6.44 18.47 -11.95
CA PHE A 171 7.07 18.88 -10.70
C PHE A 171 7.44 17.63 -9.90
N ARG A 172 8.54 17.67 -9.18
CA ARG A 172 9.12 16.52 -8.49
C ARG A 172 9.19 16.80 -6.99
N GLU A 173 8.78 15.81 -6.19
CA GLU A 173 8.83 15.84 -4.74
C GLU A 173 9.09 14.42 -4.20
N ASN A 174 9.87 14.29 -3.13
CA ASN A 174 10.20 12.99 -2.54
C ASN A 174 9.25 12.66 -1.38
N HIS A 175 7.95 12.62 -1.66
CA HIS A 175 6.90 12.23 -0.72
C HIS A 175 5.91 11.29 -1.40
N TRP A 176 5.28 10.39 -0.63
CA TRP A 176 4.08 9.70 -1.07
C TRP A 176 2.84 10.37 -0.47
N TYR A 177 1.77 10.45 -1.27
CA TYR A 177 0.52 11.12 -0.94
C TYR A 177 -0.62 10.13 -0.93
N ASN A 178 -1.31 10.00 0.19
CA ASN A 178 -2.51 9.19 0.42
C ASN A 178 -2.38 7.68 0.19
N ILE A 179 -1.33 7.16 -0.43
CA ILE A 179 -1.12 5.71 -0.55
C ILE A 179 -0.57 5.16 0.78
N SER A 180 -1.11 4.03 1.24
CA SER A 180 -0.67 3.39 2.49
C SER A 180 -0.32 1.92 2.35
N GLY A 181 -0.86 1.21 1.36
CA GLY A 181 -0.53 -0.19 1.18
C GLY A 181 -1.05 -0.80 -0.12
N ILE A 182 -0.49 -1.96 -0.45
CA ILE A 182 -0.94 -2.84 -1.52
C ILE A 182 -0.96 -4.25 -0.96
N ASP A 183 -2.10 -4.92 -1.08
CA ASP A 183 -2.22 -6.34 -0.77
C ASP A 183 -2.37 -7.13 -2.06
N VAL A 184 -1.96 -8.38 -2.02
CA VAL A 184 -2.23 -9.39 -3.06
C VAL A 184 -3.14 -10.46 -2.50
N TYR A 185 -4.04 -10.95 -3.37
CA TYR A 185 -4.93 -12.04 -3.05
C TYR A 185 -4.25 -13.38 -3.32
N THR A 186 -4.41 -14.32 -2.42
CA THR A 186 -3.75 -15.61 -2.50
C THR A 186 -4.60 -16.74 -1.93
N MET A 187 -4.46 -17.92 -2.52
CA MET A 187 -4.94 -19.19 -1.96
C MET A 187 -3.82 -19.94 -1.21
N ARG A 188 -2.59 -19.42 -1.21
CA ARG A 188 -1.45 -20.02 -0.50
C ARG A 188 -1.58 -19.77 1.00
N THR A 189 -1.59 -20.83 1.78
CA THR A 189 -1.66 -20.77 3.25
C THR A 189 -0.33 -20.42 3.90
N ASP A 190 0.77 -20.60 3.18
CA ASP A 190 2.15 -20.34 3.63
C ASP A 190 2.64 -18.91 3.32
N LEU A 191 1.85 -18.11 2.59
CA LEU A 191 2.21 -16.73 2.26
C LEU A 191 1.88 -15.80 3.44
N SER A 192 2.84 -15.01 3.88
CA SER A 192 2.68 -14.03 4.97
C SER A 192 3.55 -12.79 4.72
N SER A 193 3.45 -11.79 5.58
CA SER A 193 4.27 -10.59 5.48
C SER A 193 4.89 -10.24 6.81
N ILE A 194 6.11 -9.71 6.74
CA ILE A 194 6.86 -9.16 7.86
C ILE A 194 6.65 -7.65 7.84
N ALA A 195 5.95 -7.11 8.85
CA ALA A 195 5.82 -5.68 9.04
C ALA A 195 7.00 -5.17 9.88
N ILE A 196 7.71 -4.17 9.36
CA ILE A 196 8.92 -3.63 9.99
C ILE A 196 8.63 -2.19 10.41
N MET A 197 8.46 -2.02 11.71
CA MET A 197 8.33 -0.69 12.31
C MET A 197 9.70 -0.13 12.70
N GLY A 198 9.86 1.19 12.63
CA GLY A 198 11.13 1.80 13.00
C GLY A 198 11.17 3.31 12.80
N ASN A 199 12.34 3.86 13.01
CA ASN A 199 12.62 5.27 12.82
C ASN A 199 13.21 5.57 11.43
N SER A 200 13.92 6.69 11.29
CA SER A 200 14.52 7.14 10.04
C SER A 200 15.48 6.13 9.37
N ILE A 201 16.08 5.21 10.11
CA ILE A 201 16.97 4.19 9.53
C ILE A 201 16.12 3.17 8.74
N THR A 202 15.02 2.75 9.32
CA THR A 202 14.06 1.84 8.66
C THR A 202 13.33 2.56 7.52
N ASP A 203 12.91 3.81 7.73
CA ASP A 203 12.33 4.69 6.72
C ASP A 203 13.23 4.89 5.48
N GLY A 204 14.56 4.71 5.64
CA GLY A 204 15.51 4.74 4.53
C GLY A 204 16.39 5.98 4.50
N LYS A 205 16.59 6.68 5.63
CA LYS A 205 17.51 7.82 5.68
C LYS A 205 18.89 7.40 5.16
N CYS A 206 19.46 8.20 4.25
CA CYS A 206 20.72 7.99 3.56
C CYS A 206 20.75 6.80 2.56
N SER A 207 19.63 6.21 2.24
CA SER A 207 19.53 5.34 1.07
C SER A 207 19.55 6.17 -0.24
N THR A 208 19.72 5.51 -1.38
CA THR A 208 19.83 6.19 -2.68
C THR A 208 18.43 6.56 -3.20
N ASP A 209 18.23 7.84 -3.50
CA ASP A 209 16.96 8.32 -4.07
C ASP A 209 16.61 7.54 -5.35
N ASN A 210 15.36 7.13 -5.46
CA ASN A 210 14.77 6.36 -6.55
C ASN A 210 15.33 4.93 -6.75
N ALA A 211 16.33 4.50 -5.98
CA ALA A 211 16.82 3.13 -6.05
C ALA A 211 15.88 2.13 -5.38
N GLN A 212 15.04 2.60 -4.44
CA GLN A 212 14.19 1.74 -3.59
C GLN A 212 15.02 0.63 -2.95
N ASN A 213 16.08 1.05 -2.27
CA ASN A 213 17.06 0.22 -1.60
C ASN A 213 17.17 0.54 -0.12
N HIS A 214 16.05 0.87 0.53
CA HIS A 214 15.94 0.85 1.98
C HIS A 214 16.31 -0.54 2.48
N TRP A 215 16.82 -0.69 3.69
CA TRP A 215 17.24 -2.02 4.14
C TRP A 215 16.10 -3.05 4.14
N PRO A 216 14.79 -2.69 4.37
CA PRO A 216 13.69 -3.64 4.17
C PRO A 216 13.52 -4.07 2.71
N ASP A 217 13.75 -3.17 1.74
CA ASP A 217 13.71 -3.51 0.30
C ASP A 217 14.83 -4.50 -0.05
N VAL A 218 16.04 -4.24 0.46
CA VAL A 218 17.20 -5.14 0.27
C VAL A 218 16.94 -6.50 0.94
N MET A 219 16.34 -6.51 2.14
CA MET A 219 15.90 -7.74 2.79
C MET A 219 14.93 -8.53 1.91
N SER A 220 13.93 -7.86 1.32
CA SER A 220 12.99 -8.50 0.39
C SER A 220 13.69 -9.11 -0.83
N GLU A 221 14.65 -8.39 -1.43
CA GLU A 221 15.46 -8.91 -2.54
C GLU A 221 16.28 -10.14 -2.12
N MET A 222 16.91 -10.08 -0.95
CA MET A 222 17.69 -11.22 -0.45
C MET A 222 16.82 -12.44 -0.20
N LEU A 223 15.65 -12.28 0.41
CA LEU A 223 14.69 -13.36 0.62
C LEU A 223 14.32 -14.00 -0.72
N GLN A 224 13.88 -13.21 -1.69
CA GLN A 224 13.39 -13.68 -2.98
C GLN A 224 14.51 -14.26 -3.86
N LEU A 225 15.60 -13.51 -4.05
CA LEU A 225 16.61 -13.82 -5.07
C LEU A 225 17.72 -14.73 -4.55
N LYS A 226 18.21 -14.48 -3.33
CA LYS A 226 19.33 -15.23 -2.77
C LYS A 226 18.89 -16.47 -2.01
N HIS A 227 17.92 -16.32 -1.10
CA HIS A 227 17.48 -17.41 -0.23
C HIS A 227 16.31 -18.22 -0.77
N LYS A 228 15.69 -17.77 -1.89
CA LYS A 228 14.54 -18.42 -2.53
C LYS A 228 13.31 -18.57 -1.59
N ILE A 229 13.21 -17.70 -0.60
CA ILE A 229 12.07 -17.59 0.31
C ILE A 229 11.05 -16.69 -0.37
N THR A 230 10.11 -17.28 -1.10
CA THR A 230 9.14 -16.58 -1.97
C THR A 230 7.78 -16.39 -1.32
N ASN A 231 7.62 -16.84 -0.08
CA ASN A 231 6.37 -16.79 0.68
C ASN A 231 6.37 -15.73 1.78
N GLN A 232 7.36 -14.85 1.82
CA GLN A 232 7.46 -13.76 2.79
C GLN A 232 7.43 -12.40 2.10
N GLY A 233 6.36 -11.63 2.32
CA GLY A 233 6.31 -10.21 2.01
C GLY A 233 7.11 -9.39 3.03
N VAL A 234 7.51 -8.19 2.65
CA VAL A 234 8.19 -7.24 3.54
C VAL A 234 7.51 -5.88 3.41
N LEU A 235 7.06 -5.34 4.54
CA LEU A 235 6.35 -4.07 4.64
C LEU A 235 7.20 -3.10 5.45
N ASN A 236 7.56 -1.95 4.86
CA ASN A 236 8.34 -0.92 5.53
C ASN A 236 7.40 0.12 6.16
N LEU A 237 7.30 0.11 7.50
CA LEU A 237 6.51 1.05 8.30
C LEU A 237 7.42 2.00 9.11
N GLY A 238 8.65 2.24 8.64
CA GLY A 238 9.54 3.23 9.22
C GLY A 238 9.02 4.66 9.04
N ILE A 239 9.20 5.51 10.04
CA ILE A 239 8.89 6.95 9.98
C ILE A 239 10.08 7.73 10.53
N GLY A 240 10.50 8.76 9.82
CA GLY A 240 11.54 9.68 10.29
C GLY A 240 11.21 10.23 11.68
N ASN A 241 12.18 10.15 12.62
CA ASN A 241 12.00 10.59 14.00
C ASN A 241 10.85 9.91 14.77
N ASN A 242 10.49 8.69 14.39
CA ASN A 242 9.45 7.93 15.12
C ASN A 242 9.97 7.48 16.50
N ARG A 243 9.03 7.33 17.43
CA ARG A 243 9.25 6.91 18.82
C ARG A 243 8.31 5.74 19.14
N VAL A 244 8.75 4.88 20.08
CA VAL A 244 7.95 3.70 20.43
C VAL A 244 6.73 4.09 21.26
N VAL A 245 6.93 4.85 22.34
CA VAL A 245 5.85 5.13 23.33
C VAL A 245 5.61 6.64 23.57
N VAL A 246 6.55 7.51 23.23
CA VAL A 246 6.46 8.94 23.58
C VAL A 246 5.98 9.74 22.37
N PRO A 247 4.91 10.56 22.47
CA PRO A 247 4.49 11.47 21.41
C PRO A 247 5.58 12.49 21.03
N GLY A 248 5.52 13.04 19.80
CA GLY A 248 6.39 14.14 19.36
C GLY A 248 7.31 13.80 18.17
N GLY A 249 7.05 12.71 17.45
CA GLY A 249 7.64 12.43 16.13
C GLY A 249 6.79 13.02 14.99
N PHE A 250 7.09 12.62 13.74
CA PHE A 250 6.29 13.00 12.57
C PHE A 250 5.06 12.11 12.39
N GLY A 251 4.99 10.96 13.04
CA GLY A 251 3.87 10.03 13.02
C GLY A 251 3.33 9.71 14.40
N THR A 252 2.35 8.83 14.44
CA THR A 252 1.84 8.24 15.67
C THR A 252 2.93 7.37 16.31
N PRO A 253 3.11 7.38 17.65
CA PRO A 253 4.02 6.43 18.30
C PRO A 253 3.68 4.99 17.95
N ALA A 254 4.71 4.14 17.83
CA ALA A 254 4.56 2.79 17.30
C ALA A 254 3.60 1.91 18.11
N ASP A 255 3.52 2.09 19.43
CA ASP A 255 2.55 1.38 20.31
C ASP A 255 1.10 1.71 19.96
N ARG A 256 0.81 2.95 19.58
CA ARG A 256 -0.54 3.38 19.17
C ARG A 256 -0.86 3.04 17.73
N GLU A 257 0.15 3.00 16.87
CA GLU A 257 0.01 2.59 15.49
C GLU A 257 -0.40 1.11 15.41
N LEU A 258 0.25 0.24 16.20
CA LEU A 258 -0.15 -1.16 16.34
C LEU A 258 -1.59 -1.30 16.79
N SER A 259 -2.01 -0.58 17.86
CA SER A 259 -3.35 -0.67 18.41
C SER A 259 -4.46 -0.12 17.48
N SER A 260 -4.14 0.74 16.54
CA SER A 260 -5.11 1.23 15.54
C SER A 260 -5.36 0.22 14.43
N HIS A 261 -4.36 -0.57 14.06
CA HIS A 261 -4.51 -1.65 13.09
C HIS A 261 -5.36 -2.80 13.63
N ASP A 262 -5.26 -3.11 14.93
CA ASP A 262 -6.08 -4.12 15.57
C ASP A 262 -7.58 -3.74 15.59
N LYS A 263 -7.91 -2.45 15.71
CA LYS A 263 -9.30 -1.96 15.72
C LYS A 263 -9.96 -1.89 14.35
N GLU A 264 -9.18 -1.71 13.28
CA GLU A 264 -9.68 -1.78 11.90
C GLU A 264 -9.96 -3.23 11.48
N GLY A 265 -9.34 -4.23 12.13
CA GLY A 265 -9.56 -5.66 11.90
C GLY A 265 -10.84 -6.21 12.53
N GLU A 266 -11.38 -5.61 13.59
CA GLU A 266 -12.63 -6.07 14.23
C GLU A 266 -13.91 -5.78 13.42
N GLY A 267 -13.83 -4.94 12.38
CA GLY A 267 -14.96 -4.61 11.48
C GLY A 267 -14.97 -5.36 10.15
N SER A 268 -13.88 -6.00 9.79
CA SER A 268 -13.76 -6.89 8.63
C SER A 268 -13.18 -8.21 9.11
N GLN A 269 -13.79 -9.33 8.74
CA GLN A 269 -13.25 -10.68 9.02
C GLN A 269 -11.95 -10.91 8.21
N ASP A 270 -10.96 -10.05 8.41
CA ASP A 270 -9.61 -10.14 7.86
C ASP A 270 -8.63 -10.37 9.01
N GLU A 271 -8.69 -11.56 9.62
CA GLU A 271 -7.59 -12.08 10.43
C GLU A 271 -6.36 -12.25 9.53
N GLY A 272 -5.37 -11.39 9.65
CA GLY A 272 -4.18 -11.65 8.84
C GLY A 272 -3.03 -10.66 8.88
N LEU A 273 -2.88 -9.79 9.88
CA LEU A 273 -1.67 -8.96 9.90
C LEU A 273 -0.68 -9.29 11.04
N PHE A 274 -1.06 -10.07 12.04
CA PHE A 274 -0.13 -10.46 13.12
C PHE A 274 -0.35 -11.91 13.52
N SER A 275 0.62 -12.77 13.26
CA SER A 275 0.70 -14.06 13.98
C SER A 275 1.18 -13.77 15.40
N HIS A 276 0.31 -13.96 16.38
CA HIS A 276 0.71 -13.95 17.78
C HIS A 276 1.77 -15.03 18.04
N HIS A 277 2.97 -14.61 18.37
CA HIS A 277 3.86 -15.46 19.15
C HIS A 277 3.62 -15.12 20.61
N HIS A 278 3.03 -16.06 21.35
CA HIS A 278 3.04 -16.03 22.79
C HIS A 278 4.48 -16.19 23.29
N PRO A 279 4.92 -15.38 24.27
CA PRO A 279 6.19 -15.64 24.93
C PRO A 279 6.00 -16.85 25.88
N ILE A 280 6.99 -17.75 25.84
CA ILE A 280 7.24 -18.71 26.93
C ILE A 280 7.98 -17.98 28.05
#